data_a32ed16a8fd6f2882b8c760d3636bf76
#
_entry.id   a32ed16a8fd6f2882b8c760d3636bf76
#
_cell.length_a   1.000
_cell.length_b   1.000
_cell.length_c   1.000
_cell.angle_alpha   90.00
_cell.angle_beta   90.00
_cell.angle_gamma   90.00
#
_symmetry.space_group_name_H-M   'P 1'
#
loop_
_entity.id
_entity.type
_entity.pdbx_description
1 polymer ?
#
loop_
_entity_poly.entity_id
_entity_poly.type
_entity_poly.pdbx_seq_one_letter_code
_entity_poly.pdbx_strand_id
1 'polypeptide(L)'
;GVLRDGTTVAVKVLSATSRQGVREFLTELTAISDIKHENLVTLIGCCAEGSHRILVYNYLENNSLAQTLLGSRGSNIRFDWRTRVKIAVGVARGIAFLHEEIRPPIIHRDIKASNILLDKDLTPKISDFGLARLLPPNATHVSTRVAGTLGYLAPEYAIRGQVTKKSDIYSFGVLLLEIVSGRCNTNTRLPYEDQFLLERTWVRYEQERLAEIIDADLGNDLDVDEACRFLKIGLLCTQDAMARRPNMSTVVRMLTGEKHFSVHRITRPAMITDFADLKVSSSQQKENETTRSSNMRSFSTTDETEPFSSSETPTQTSI
;
A
#
# COMPACT_ATOMS: atom_id res chain seq x y z
N GLY A 1 0.30 5.11 25.44
CA GLY A 1 -0.35 5.02 26.75
C GLY A 1 0.29 3.98 27.64
N VAL A 2 -0.13 3.96 28.91
CA VAL A 2 0.32 2.95 29.89
C VAL A 2 -0.92 2.32 30.49
N LEU A 3 -1.01 1.00 30.48
CA LEU A 3 -2.09 0.24 31.12
C LEU A 3 -1.92 0.22 32.64
N ARG A 4 -2.95 -0.20 33.38
CA ARG A 4 -2.92 -0.24 34.87
C ARG A 4 -1.83 -1.16 35.42
N ASP A 5 -1.43 -2.17 34.67
CA ASP A 5 -0.36 -3.10 35.03
C ASP A 5 1.06 -2.58 34.69
N GLY A 6 1.17 -1.34 34.19
CA GLY A 6 2.43 -0.72 33.78
C GLY A 6 2.85 -1.02 32.34
N THR A 7 2.10 -1.81 31.58
CA THR A 7 2.42 -2.14 30.18
C THR A 7 2.27 -0.91 29.28
N THR A 8 3.34 -0.55 28.56
CA THR A 8 3.29 0.50 27.55
C THR A 8 2.61 -0.01 26.27
N VAL A 9 1.65 0.79 25.75
CA VAL A 9 0.83 0.43 24.58
C VAL A 9 0.76 1.59 23.59
N ALA A 10 0.52 1.27 22.33
CA ALA A 10 0.16 2.23 21.29
C ALA A 10 -1.37 2.30 21.15
N VAL A 11 -1.92 3.52 21.15
CA VAL A 11 -3.36 3.75 21.09
C VAL A 11 -3.69 4.49 19.79
N LYS A 12 -4.50 3.85 18.93
CA LYS A 12 -5.01 4.42 17.68
C LYS A 12 -6.47 4.83 17.88
N VAL A 13 -6.72 6.15 17.82
CA VAL A 13 -8.07 6.72 17.94
C VAL A 13 -8.61 7.01 16.55
N LEU A 14 -9.75 6.43 16.20
CA LEU A 14 -10.42 6.60 14.92
C LEU A 14 -11.69 7.45 15.08
N SER A 15 -12.04 8.21 14.03
CA SER A 15 -13.26 9.02 14.05
C SER A 15 -14.51 8.16 14.09
N ALA A 16 -15.33 8.33 15.12
CA ALA A 16 -16.64 7.65 15.23
C ALA A 16 -17.74 8.33 14.43
N THR A 17 -17.55 9.60 14.05
CA THR A 17 -18.53 10.41 13.28
C THR A 17 -18.38 10.24 11.78
N SER A 18 -17.18 9.86 11.29
CA SER A 18 -16.96 9.62 9.87
C SER A 18 -17.26 8.16 9.51
N ARG A 19 -17.97 7.96 8.38
CA ARG A 19 -18.20 6.62 7.83
C ARG A 19 -16.90 5.88 7.53
N GLN A 20 -15.84 6.61 7.20
CA GLN A 20 -14.53 6.04 6.93
C GLN A 20 -13.88 5.52 8.21
N GLY A 21 -13.83 6.30 9.29
CA GLY A 21 -13.22 5.89 10.56
C GLY A 21 -13.90 4.68 11.17
N VAL A 22 -15.24 4.62 11.13
CA VAL A 22 -15.98 3.41 11.58
C VAL A 22 -15.65 2.19 10.72
N ARG A 23 -15.55 2.38 9.39
CA ARG A 23 -15.19 1.28 8.47
C ARG A 23 -13.77 0.79 8.71
N GLU A 24 -12.81 1.69 8.87
CA GLU A 24 -11.42 1.36 9.18
C GLU A 24 -11.32 0.60 10.50
N PHE A 25 -11.97 1.08 11.55
CA PHE A 25 -12.04 0.41 12.85
C PHE A 25 -12.53 -1.04 12.74
N LEU A 26 -13.67 -1.25 12.09
CA LEU A 26 -14.25 -2.59 11.91
C LEU A 26 -13.36 -3.48 11.03
N THR A 27 -12.82 -2.92 9.94
CA THR A 27 -11.93 -3.66 9.04
C THR A 27 -10.69 -4.14 9.77
N GLU A 28 -10.03 -3.25 10.52
CA GLU A 28 -8.81 -3.56 11.24
C GLU A 28 -9.08 -4.57 12.36
N LEU A 29 -10.14 -4.38 13.14
CA LEU A 29 -10.56 -5.34 14.16
C LEU A 29 -10.81 -6.74 13.57
N THR A 30 -11.57 -6.82 12.48
CA THR A 30 -11.89 -8.11 11.84
C THR A 30 -10.66 -8.78 11.22
N ALA A 31 -9.70 -7.97 10.73
CA ALA A 31 -8.54 -8.52 10.04
C ALA A 31 -7.52 -9.15 10.99
N ILE A 32 -7.31 -8.57 12.21
CA ILE A 32 -6.15 -8.93 13.03
C ILE A 32 -6.47 -9.33 14.46
N SER A 33 -7.75 -9.37 14.92
CA SER A 33 -8.10 -9.68 16.33
C SER A 33 -7.56 -11.03 16.80
N ASP A 34 -7.60 -12.03 15.93
CA ASP A 34 -7.23 -13.41 16.26
C ASP A 34 -5.92 -13.87 15.64
N ILE A 35 -5.15 -12.91 15.05
CA ILE A 35 -3.93 -13.23 14.32
C ILE A 35 -2.69 -12.84 15.13
N LYS A 36 -1.76 -13.79 15.28
CA LYS A 36 -0.45 -13.57 15.89
C LYS A 36 0.65 -14.07 14.97
N HIS A 37 1.58 -13.20 14.63
CA HIS A 37 2.75 -13.55 13.86
C HIS A 37 3.91 -12.62 14.22
N GLU A 38 5.14 -13.10 14.18
CA GLU A 38 6.35 -12.35 14.56
C GLU A 38 6.46 -11.02 13.79
N ASN A 39 6.04 -10.99 12.52
CA ASN A 39 6.16 -9.80 11.66
C ASN A 39 4.86 -9.02 11.46
N LEU A 40 3.90 -9.17 12.36
CA LEU A 40 2.67 -8.37 12.41
C LEU A 40 2.55 -7.66 13.76
N VAL A 41 1.90 -6.49 13.78
CA VAL A 41 1.49 -5.85 15.03
C VAL A 41 0.47 -6.73 15.77
N THR A 42 0.47 -6.69 17.09
CA THR A 42 -0.48 -7.43 17.91
C THR A 42 -1.54 -6.47 18.44
N LEU A 43 -2.81 -6.72 18.14
CA LEU A 43 -3.94 -6.03 18.76
C LEU A 43 -4.15 -6.60 20.18
N ILE A 44 -4.05 -5.74 21.19
CA ILE A 44 -4.23 -6.09 22.59
C ILE A 44 -5.70 -5.95 23.00
N GLY A 45 -6.38 -4.92 22.46
CA GLY A 45 -7.77 -4.66 22.80
C GLY A 45 -8.37 -3.53 21.98
N CYS A 46 -9.65 -3.28 22.18
CA CYS A 46 -10.37 -2.20 21.53
C CYS A 46 -11.44 -1.60 22.44
N CYS A 47 -11.91 -0.38 22.10
CA CYS A 47 -13.08 0.24 22.69
C CYS A 47 -14.01 0.72 21.56
N ALA A 48 -15.31 0.35 21.66
CA ALA A 48 -16.36 0.71 20.72
C ALA A 48 -17.58 1.28 21.45
N GLU A 49 -17.35 2.14 22.44
CA GLU A 49 -18.41 2.71 23.28
C GLU A 49 -18.68 4.17 22.92
N GLY A 50 -19.95 4.56 22.81
CA GLY A 50 -20.36 5.93 22.46
C GLY A 50 -19.67 6.44 21.20
N SER A 51 -19.00 7.58 21.33
CA SER A 51 -18.21 8.22 20.27
C SER A 51 -16.76 7.72 20.17
N HIS A 52 -16.40 6.66 20.91
CA HIS A 52 -15.02 6.16 20.93
C HIS A 52 -14.86 4.97 19.98
N ARG A 53 -13.85 5.02 19.15
CA ARG A 53 -13.37 3.94 18.28
C ARG A 53 -11.86 3.86 18.46
N ILE A 54 -11.44 3.01 19.39
CA ILE A 54 -10.06 2.95 19.87
C ILE A 54 -9.54 1.54 19.67
N LEU A 55 -8.35 1.43 19.06
CA LEU A 55 -7.59 0.19 18.96
C LEU A 55 -6.32 0.33 19.80
N VAL A 56 -5.96 -0.72 20.52
CA VAL A 56 -4.82 -0.76 21.43
C VAL A 56 -3.86 -1.85 20.96
N TYR A 57 -2.61 -1.47 20.70
CA TYR A 57 -1.57 -2.35 20.19
C TYR A 57 -0.39 -2.43 21.14
N ASN A 58 0.44 -3.46 20.98
CA ASN A 58 1.78 -3.43 21.56
C ASN A 58 2.55 -2.19 21.08
N TYR A 59 3.27 -1.56 22.00
CA TYR A 59 4.13 -0.43 21.65
C TYR A 59 5.40 -0.92 20.96
N LEU A 60 5.83 -0.20 19.91
CA LEU A 60 7.03 -0.48 19.14
C LEU A 60 7.96 0.72 19.20
N GLU A 61 9.16 0.51 19.70
CA GLU A 61 10.05 1.58 20.18
C GLU A 61 10.71 2.36 19.05
N ASN A 62 10.95 1.71 17.90
CA ASN A 62 11.79 2.26 16.83
C ASN A 62 11.01 2.84 15.65
N ASN A 63 9.76 3.28 15.87
CA ASN A 63 8.95 3.93 14.83
C ASN A 63 8.84 3.14 13.51
N SER A 64 8.48 3.81 12.41
CA SER A 64 8.38 3.20 11.09
C SER A 64 9.66 3.34 10.27
N LEU A 65 9.81 2.50 9.24
CA LEU A 65 10.90 2.62 8.26
C LEU A 65 10.90 3.99 7.57
N ALA A 66 9.74 4.59 7.34
CA ALA A 66 9.65 5.91 6.73
C ALA A 66 10.28 7.00 7.61
N GLN A 67 10.19 6.86 8.93
CA GLN A 67 10.74 7.83 9.88
C GLN A 67 12.21 7.55 10.24
N THR A 68 12.65 6.32 10.10
CA THR A 68 14.00 5.89 10.51
C THR A 68 14.93 5.73 9.31
N LEU A 69 14.77 4.68 8.52
CA LEU A 69 15.65 4.38 7.38
C LEU A 69 15.53 5.44 6.27
N LEU A 70 14.31 5.91 5.98
CA LEU A 70 14.03 6.83 4.87
C LEU A 70 13.86 8.28 5.34
N GLY A 71 13.84 8.53 6.65
CA GLY A 71 13.69 9.86 7.23
C GLY A 71 14.96 10.68 7.13
N SER A 72 14.81 12.00 7.27
CA SER A 72 15.96 12.90 7.36
C SER A 72 16.81 12.57 8.59
N ARG A 73 18.12 12.52 8.43
CA ARG A 73 19.25 12.18 9.30
C ARG A 73 19.14 12.46 10.82
N GLY A 74 18.04 12.09 11.47
CA GLY A 74 17.85 12.25 12.92
C GLY A 74 17.75 10.93 13.69
N SER A 75 17.76 9.79 13.01
CA SER A 75 17.73 8.48 13.66
C SER A 75 19.15 8.05 14.04
N ASN A 76 19.36 7.75 15.32
CA ASN A 76 20.61 7.15 15.81
C ASN A 76 20.74 5.67 15.45
N ILE A 77 19.78 5.11 14.71
CA ILE A 77 19.77 3.70 14.32
C ILE A 77 20.63 3.52 13.07
N ARG A 78 21.62 2.63 13.16
CA ARG A 78 22.43 2.22 12.02
C ARG A 78 21.73 1.05 11.32
N PHE A 79 21.33 1.26 10.06
CA PHE A 79 20.77 0.23 9.20
C PHE A 79 21.85 -0.34 8.29
N ASP A 80 22.70 -1.21 8.84
CA ASP A 80 23.64 -2.00 8.04
C ASP A 80 22.93 -2.98 7.12
N TRP A 81 23.67 -3.61 6.23
CA TRP A 81 23.10 -4.55 5.24
C TRP A 81 22.36 -5.71 5.92
N ARG A 82 22.94 -6.29 6.96
CA ARG A 82 22.34 -7.40 7.71
C ARG A 82 20.98 -7.03 8.31
N THR A 83 20.88 -5.83 8.88
CA THR A 83 19.62 -5.31 9.42
C THR A 83 18.59 -5.13 8.32
N ARG A 84 18.98 -4.61 7.13
CA ARG A 84 18.07 -4.44 5.99
C ARG A 84 17.59 -5.79 5.46
N VAL A 85 18.45 -6.80 5.39
CA VAL A 85 18.08 -8.18 5.05
C VAL A 85 17.04 -8.72 6.04
N LYS A 86 17.29 -8.58 7.35
CA LYS A 86 16.35 -8.99 8.40
C LYS A 86 14.98 -8.34 8.21
N ILE A 87 14.95 -7.04 7.93
CA ILE A 87 13.72 -6.28 7.72
C ILE A 87 13.00 -6.77 6.46
N ALA A 88 13.68 -6.87 5.32
CA ALA A 88 13.08 -7.30 4.06
C ALA A 88 12.49 -8.72 4.16
N VAL A 89 13.24 -9.66 4.74
CA VAL A 89 12.80 -11.04 4.95
C VAL A 89 11.62 -11.11 5.92
N GLY A 90 11.66 -10.35 7.02
CA GLY A 90 10.58 -10.32 8.00
C GLY A 90 9.26 -9.78 7.40
N VAL A 91 9.32 -8.67 6.66
CA VAL A 91 8.13 -8.15 5.96
C VAL A 91 7.58 -9.18 4.96
N ALA A 92 8.47 -9.83 4.17
CA ALA A 92 8.05 -10.86 3.22
C ALA A 92 7.36 -12.05 3.92
N ARG A 93 7.86 -12.48 5.09
CA ARG A 93 7.24 -13.54 5.91
C ARG A 93 5.87 -13.12 6.44
N GLY A 94 5.73 -11.89 6.94
CA GLY A 94 4.45 -11.37 7.39
C GLY A 94 3.38 -11.37 6.27
N ILE A 95 3.74 -10.94 5.06
CA ILE A 95 2.82 -10.95 3.91
C ILE A 95 2.54 -12.39 3.45
N ALA A 96 3.54 -13.28 3.45
CA ALA A 96 3.35 -14.69 3.11
C ALA A 96 2.34 -15.36 4.06
N PHE A 97 2.46 -15.12 5.36
CA PHE A 97 1.54 -15.60 6.37
C PHE A 97 0.09 -15.12 6.10
N LEU A 98 -0.12 -13.82 5.86
CA LEU A 98 -1.44 -13.27 5.53
C LEU A 98 -2.05 -13.89 4.28
N HIS A 99 -1.25 -14.14 3.25
CA HIS A 99 -1.70 -14.62 1.95
C HIS A 99 -1.90 -16.12 1.87
N GLU A 100 -1.09 -16.90 2.58
CA GLU A 100 -0.93 -18.32 2.32
C GLU A 100 -1.32 -19.21 3.51
N GLU A 101 -1.22 -18.72 4.74
CA GLU A 101 -1.53 -19.49 5.95
C GLU A 101 -2.91 -19.15 6.55
N ILE A 102 -3.33 -17.89 6.49
CA ILE A 102 -4.65 -17.45 6.98
C ILE A 102 -5.78 -17.89 6.04
N ARG A 103 -6.92 -18.24 6.61
CA ARG A 103 -8.14 -18.62 5.89
C ARG A 103 -9.36 -17.86 6.45
N PRO A 104 -10.07 -17.07 5.63
CA PRO A 104 -9.72 -16.68 4.24
C PRO A 104 -8.47 -15.79 4.18
N PRO A 105 -7.72 -15.80 3.06
CA PRO A 105 -6.52 -14.97 2.91
C PRO A 105 -6.81 -13.48 3.10
N ILE A 106 -5.86 -12.76 3.69
CA ILE A 106 -5.96 -11.33 3.93
C ILE A 106 -5.05 -10.60 2.95
N ILE A 107 -5.60 -9.64 2.22
CA ILE A 107 -4.87 -8.71 1.38
C ILE A 107 -4.79 -7.38 2.13
N HIS A 108 -3.57 -6.89 2.39
CA HIS A 108 -3.33 -5.71 3.22
C HIS A 108 -3.73 -4.40 2.53
N ARG A 109 -3.37 -4.21 1.26
CA ARG A 109 -3.68 -3.08 0.37
C ARG A 109 -2.91 -1.78 0.64
N ASP A 110 -2.14 -1.67 1.72
CA ASP A 110 -1.35 -0.48 2.03
C ASP A 110 0.05 -0.84 2.57
N ILE A 111 0.73 -1.79 1.91
CA ILE A 111 2.13 -2.12 2.20
C ILE A 111 3.00 -0.96 1.75
N LYS A 112 3.71 -0.32 2.71
CA LYS A 112 4.58 0.83 2.49
C LYS A 112 5.49 1.06 3.69
N ALA A 113 6.56 1.84 3.54
CA ALA A 113 7.55 2.10 4.59
C ALA A 113 6.96 2.68 5.88
N SER A 114 5.93 3.52 5.81
CA SER A 114 5.29 4.09 7.02
C SER A 114 4.45 3.09 7.82
N ASN A 115 4.07 1.97 7.21
CA ASN A 115 3.29 0.90 7.84
C ASN A 115 4.16 -0.29 8.27
N ILE A 116 5.48 -0.19 8.13
CA ILE A 116 6.43 -1.16 8.69
C ILE A 116 7.05 -0.52 9.94
N LEU A 117 6.61 -0.96 11.09
CA LEU A 117 7.12 -0.52 12.39
C LEU A 117 8.25 -1.45 12.85
N LEU A 118 9.14 -0.94 13.68
CA LEU A 118 10.29 -1.68 14.20
C LEU A 118 10.19 -1.80 15.72
N ASP A 119 10.33 -3.01 16.24
CA ASP A 119 10.47 -3.24 17.67
C ASP A 119 11.89 -2.89 18.16
N LYS A 120 12.14 -3.06 19.46
CA LYS A 120 13.43 -2.78 20.09
C LYS A 120 14.62 -3.50 19.43
N ASP A 121 14.39 -4.66 18.85
CA ASP A 121 15.40 -5.50 18.21
C ASP A 121 15.45 -5.28 16.68
N LEU A 122 14.80 -4.21 16.17
CA LEU A 122 14.64 -3.91 14.75
C LEU A 122 13.95 -5.03 13.96
N THR A 123 13.09 -5.81 14.62
CA THR A 123 12.23 -6.77 13.93
C THR A 123 11.05 -6.03 13.29
N PRO A 124 10.80 -6.20 11.98
CA PRO A 124 9.73 -5.48 11.31
C PRO A 124 8.36 -6.04 11.69
N LYS A 125 7.39 -5.16 11.89
CA LYS A 125 6.00 -5.45 12.18
C LYS A 125 5.11 -4.70 11.18
N ILE A 126 4.36 -5.42 10.36
CA ILE A 126 3.36 -4.83 9.46
C ILE A 126 2.21 -4.31 10.31
N SER A 127 1.79 -3.08 10.06
CA SER A 127 0.75 -2.35 10.81
C SER A 127 -0.26 -1.69 9.87
N ASP A 128 -1.35 -1.17 10.44
CA ASP A 128 -2.42 -0.44 9.74
C ASP A 128 -3.24 -1.29 8.76
N PHE A 129 -4.09 -2.16 9.30
CA PHE A 129 -5.00 -3.03 8.56
C PHE A 129 -6.34 -2.37 8.20
N GLY A 130 -6.48 -1.05 8.34
CA GLY A 130 -7.71 -0.30 8.07
C GLY A 130 -8.25 -0.44 6.64
N LEU A 131 -7.39 -0.77 5.67
CA LEU A 131 -7.76 -1.03 4.28
C LEU A 131 -7.84 -2.52 3.91
N ALA A 132 -7.52 -3.43 4.82
CA ALA A 132 -7.43 -4.86 4.55
C ALA A 132 -8.71 -5.47 3.96
N ARG A 133 -8.57 -6.55 3.19
CA ARG A 133 -9.69 -7.31 2.63
C ARG A 133 -9.47 -8.80 2.75
N LEU A 134 -10.47 -9.47 3.23
CA LEU A 134 -10.54 -10.92 3.17
C LEU A 134 -10.86 -11.33 1.73
N LEU A 135 -10.08 -12.25 1.19
CA LEU A 135 -10.34 -12.83 -0.15
C LEU A 135 -11.29 -14.02 0.01
N PRO A 136 -12.53 -13.94 -0.51
CA PRO A 136 -13.48 -15.04 -0.37
C PRO A 136 -12.96 -16.35 -0.96
N PRO A 137 -13.40 -17.51 -0.47
CA PRO A 137 -13.09 -18.79 -1.09
C PRO A 137 -13.47 -18.77 -2.59
N ASN A 138 -12.57 -19.30 -3.43
CA ASN A 138 -12.74 -19.36 -4.89
C ASN A 138 -12.76 -17.99 -5.63
N ALA A 139 -12.55 -16.88 -4.95
CA ALA A 139 -12.38 -15.59 -5.60
C ALA A 139 -10.90 -15.37 -5.98
N THR A 140 -10.67 -14.87 -7.20
CA THR A 140 -9.35 -14.47 -7.66
C THR A 140 -9.00 -13.04 -7.27
N HIS A 141 -10.02 -12.20 -7.06
CA HIS A 141 -9.88 -10.79 -6.67
C HIS A 141 -11.13 -10.31 -5.93
N VAL A 142 -11.00 -9.14 -5.30
CA VAL A 142 -12.11 -8.37 -4.74
C VAL A 142 -12.16 -7.02 -5.44
N SER A 143 -13.30 -6.67 -6.04
CA SER A 143 -13.49 -5.33 -6.63
C SER A 143 -13.86 -4.33 -5.53
N THR A 144 -13.14 -3.21 -5.48
CA THR A 144 -13.38 -2.18 -4.48
C THR A 144 -12.88 -0.82 -4.97
N ARG A 145 -13.34 0.25 -4.34
CA ARG A 145 -12.80 1.59 -4.59
C ARG A 145 -11.28 1.59 -4.33
N VAL A 146 -10.55 2.21 -5.25
CA VAL A 146 -9.10 2.38 -5.12
C VAL A 146 -8.80 3.21 -3.87
N ALA A 147 -7.95 2.67 -3.01
CA ALA A 147 -7.43 3.31 -1.81
C ALA A 147 -6.01 2.79 -1.57
N GLY A 148 -5.21 3.52 -0.81
CA GLY A 148 -3.80 3.22 -0.57
C GLY A 148 -2.92 4.37 -1.00
N THR A 149 -1.62 4.16 -0.98
CA THR A 149 -0.60 5.21 -1.17
C THR A 149 -0.09 5.20 -2.60
N LEU A 150 -0.22 6.35 -3.28
CA LEU A 150 0.33 6.53 -4.63
C LEU A 150 1.83 6.18 -4.63
N GLY A 151 2.29 5.46 -5.64
CA GLY A 151 3.67 4.98 -5.72
C GLY A 151 3.86 3.53 -5.30
N TYR A 152 2.94 3.00 -4.48
CA TYR A 152 2.93 1.57 -4.11
C TYR A 152 1.76 0.81 -4.74
N LEU A 153 0.84 1.51 -5.40
CA LEU A 153 -0.34 0.88 -6.00
C LEU A 153 0.02 0.06 -7.23
N ALA A 154 -0.38 -1.20 -7.22
CA ALA A 154 -0.29 -2.04 -8.39
C ALA A 154 -1.21 -1.53 -9.53
N PRO A 155 -0.80 -1.66 -10.80
CA PRO A 155 -1.52 -1.11 -11.95
C PRO A 155 -2.96 -1.63 -12.09
N GLU A 156 -3.16 -2.91 -11.97
CA GLU A 156 -4.48 -3.53 -12.04
C GLU A 156 -5.42 -3.04 -10.93
N TYR A 157 -4.85 -2.70 -9.78
CA TYR A 157 -5.61 -2.13 -8.69
C TYR A 157 -5.91 -0.63 -8.93
N ALA A 158 -4.90 0.15 -9.35
CA ALA A 158 -5.07 1.58 -9.62
C ALA A 158 -6.09 1.87 -10.74
N ILE A 159 -6.12 1.03 -11.79
CA ILE A 159 -6.97 1.24 -12.97
C ILE A 159 -8.36 0.63 -12.79
N ARG A 160 -8.42 -0.63 -12.31
CA ARG A 160 -9.65 -1.45 -12.32
C ARG A 160 -10.26 -1.64 -10.93
N GLY A 161 -9.61 -1.21 -9.85
CA GLY A 161 -10.06 -1.48 -8.48
C GLY A 161 -10.00 -2.97 -8.10
N GLN A 162 -9.23 -3.79 -8.83
CA GLN A 162 -9.09 -5.22 -8.60
C GLN A 162 -8.01 -5.48 -7.57
N VAL A 163 -8.42 -5.84 -6.35
CA VAL A 163 -7.53 -6.19 -5.25
C VAL A 163 -7.21 -7.67 -5.29
N THR A 164 -5.94 -8.00 -5.31
CA THR A 164 -5.43 -9.37 -5.34
C THR A 164 -4.24 -9.53 -4.41
N LYS A 165 -3.84 -10.77 -4.10
CA LYS A 165 -2.54 -11.03 -3.44
C LYS A 165 -1.38 -10.40 -4.21
N LYS A 166 -1.48 -10.34 -5.55
CA LYS A 166 -0.45 -9.77 -6.43
C LYS A 166 -0.32 -8.25 -6.30
N SER A 167 -1.35 -7.56 -5.79
CA SER A 167 -1.29 -6.13 -5.48
C SER A 167 -0.34 -5.86 -4.30
N ASP A 168 -0.42 -6.64 -3.20
CA ASP A 168 0.51 -6.51 -2.07
C ASP A 168 1.94 -6.88 -2.46
N ILE A 169 2.09 -7.87 -3.35
CA ILE A 169 3.41 -8.28 -3.86
C ILE A 169 4.08 -7.14 -4.64
N TYR A 170 3.31 -6.40 -5.45
CA TYR A 170 3.81 -5.22 -6.13
C TYR A 170 4.27 -4.14 -5.13
N SER A 171 3.43 -3.83 -4.14
CA SER A 171 3.75 -2.87 -3.09
C SER A 171 4.98 -3.28 -2.28
N PHE A 172 5.13 -4.59 -1.99
CA PHE A 172 6.33 -5.13 -1.37
C PHE A 172 7.57 -4.96 -2.27
N GLY A 173 7.45 -5.16 -3.58
CA GLY A 173 8.53 -4.94 -4.53
C GLY A 173 9.06 -3.52 -4.47
N VAL A 174 8.18 -2.51 -4.48
CA VAL A 174 8.55 -1.10 -4.31
C VAL A 174 9.24 -0.86 -2.96
N LEU A 175 8.67 -1.37 -1.86
CA LEU A 175 9.26 -1.26 -0.53
C LEU A 175 10.65 -1.91 -0.45
N LEU A 176 10.86 -3.03 -1.14
CA LEU A 176 12.17 -3.69 -1.16
C LEU A 176 13.24 -2.81 -1.83
N LEU A 177 12.88 -2.09 -2.91
CA LEU A 177 13.79 -1.12 -3.53
C LEU A 177 14.13 0.02 -2.57
N GLU A 178 13.17 0.53 -1.79
CA GLU A 178 13.42 1.54 -0.75
C GLU A 178 14.37 1.03 0.34
N ILE A 179 14.18 -0.21 0.81
CA ILE A 179 15.02 -0.81 1.85
C ILE A 179 16.48 -0.91 1.37
N VAL A 180 16.71 -1.33 0.12
CA VAL A 180 18.07 -1.49 -0.42
C VAL A 180 18.72 -0.15 -0.72
N SER A 181 17.97 0.80 -1.27
CA SER A 181 18.52 2.09 -1.72
C SER A 181 18.62 3.14 -0.60
N GLY A 182 17.92 2.95 0.54
CA GLY A 182 17.79 3.98 1.56
C GLY A 182 17.05 5.24 1.10
N ARG A 183 16.26 5.15 0.02
CA ARG A 183 15.55 6.29 -0.61
C ARG A 183 14.07 6.02 -0.70
N CYS A 184 13.26 7.08 -0.51
CA CYS A 184 11.83 7.01 -0.76
C CYS A 184 11.55 6.70 -2.24
N ASN A 185 10.49 5.96 -2.51
CA ASN A 185 10.08 5.57 -3.86
C ASN A 185 9.74 6.77 -4.76
N THR A 186 9.32 7.89 -4.18
CA THR A 186 9.01 9.13 -4.89
C THR A 186 9.70 10.30 -4.20
N ASN A 187 10.45 11.10 -4.97
CA ASN A 187 11.11 12.31 -4.49
C ASN A 187 11.00 13.44 -5.52
N THR A 188 10.00 14.29 -5.34
CA THR A 188 9.73 15.43 -6.26
C THR A 188 10.77 16.54 -6.23
N ARG A 189 11.77 16.47 -5.33
CA ARG A 189 12.89 17.44 -5.27
C ARG A 189 14.02 17.09 -6.23
N LEU A 190 13.99 15.89 -6.80
CA LEU A 190 14.98 15.44 -7.78
C LEU A 190 14.56 15.82 -9.21
N PRO A 191 15.51 15.82 -10.20
CA PRO A 191 15.16 15.87 -11.60
C PRO A 191 14.11 14.81 -11.97
N TYR A 192 13.24 15.11 -12.93
CA TYR A 192 12.10 14.27 -13.29
C TYR A 192 12.49 12.79 -13.51
N GLU A 193 13.60 12.54 -14.19
CA GLU A 193 14.15 11.21 -14.47
C GLU A 193 14.57 10.41 -13.22
N ASP A 194 14.81 11.10 -12.11
CA ASP A 194 15.26 10.51 -10.84
C ASP A 194 14.17 10.51 -9.74
N GLN A 195 12.98 11.09 -10.03
CA GLN A 195 11.90 11.23 -9.04
C GLN A 195 11.31 9.90 -8.60
N PHE A 196 11.29 8.92 -9.50
CA PHE A 196 10.66 7.62 -9.26
C PHE A 196 11.72 6.52 -9.14
N LEU A 197 11.87 5.96 -7.94
CA LEU A 197 12.89 4.95 -7.65
C LEU A 197 12.75 3.69 -8.52
N LEU A 198 11.52 3.23 -8.76
CA LEU A 198 11.27 2.05 -9.59
C LEU A 198 11.75 2.25 -11.04
N GLU A 199 11.45 3.42 -11.63
CA GLU A 199 11.85 3.77 -12.99
C GLU A 199 13.36 3.86 -13.10
N ARG A 200 13.99 4.58 -12.15
CA ARG A 200 15.44 4.69 -12.05
C ARG A 200 16.09 3.31 -11.91
N THR A 201 15.53 2.43 -11.04
CA THR A 201 16.06 1.08 -10.85
C THR A 201 15.97 0.26 -12.13
N TRP A 202 14.88 0.40 -12.89
CA TRP A 202 14.72 -0.26 -14.18
C TRP A 202 15.77 0.20 -15.19
N VAL A 203 15.96 1.51 -15.34
CA VAL A 203 16.99 2.07 -16.25
C VAL A 203 18.39 1.56 -15.89
N ARG A 204 18.73 1.52 -14.59
CA ARG A 204 20.03 0.99 -14.16
C ARG A 204 20.16 -0.53 -14.38
N TYR A 205 19.07 -1.27 -14.26
CA TYR A 205 19.04 -2.68 -14.59
C TYR A 205 19.31 -2.95 -16.08
N GLU A 206 18.68 -2.21 -16.99
CA GLU A 206 18.92 -2.31 -18.46
C GLU A 206 20.36 -1.94 -18.86
N GLN A 207 20.98 -1.03 -18.12
CA GLN A 207 22.37 -0.59 -18.33
C GLN A 207 23.41 -1.50 -17.66
N GLU A 208 23.00 -2.60 -16.99
CA GLU A 208 23.87 -3.47 -16.20
C GLU A 208 24.60 -2.75 -15.03
N ARG A 209 24.04 -1.64 -14.57
CA ARG A 209 24.58 -0.74 -13.53
C ARG A 209 23.74 -0.74 -12.25
N LEU A 210 23.10 -1.87 -11.94
CA LEU A 210 22.13 -1.97 -10.83
C LEU A 210 22.74 -1.64 -9.46
N ALA A 211 24.04 -1.88 -9.27
CA ALA A 211 24.75 -1.55 -8.03
C ALA A 211 24.69 -0.04 -7.68
N GLU A 212 24.48 0.86 -8.64
CA GLU A 212 24.36 2.31 -8.40
C GLU A 212 23.05 2.70 -7.65
N ILE A 213 22.10 1.78 -7.54
CA ILE A 213 20.87 1.97 -6.78
C ILE A 213 21.09 1.74 -5.28
N ILE A 214 22.10 0.94 -4.93
CA ILE A 214 22.40 0.57 -3.53
C ILE A 214 22.79 1.82 -2.74
N ASP A 215 22.36 1.87 -1.48
CA ASP A 215 22.69 2.96 -0.58
C ASP A 215 24.19 3.06 -0.34
N ALA A 216 24.77 4.22 -0.63
CA ALA A 216 26.21 4.46 -0.46
C ALA A 216 26.65 4.46 1.03
N ASP A 217 25.71 4.68 1.97
CA ASP A 217 26.00 4.72 3.39
C ASP A 217 26.15 3.32 4.04
N LEU A 218 25.95 2.23 3.28
CA LEU A 218 26.03 0.84 3.78
C LEU A 218 27.46 0.38 4.17
N GLY A 219 28.49 1.07 3.67
CA GLY A 219 29.89 0.79 4.07
C GLY A 219 30.45 -0.54 3.52
N ASN A 220 31.54 -1.01 4.17
CA ASN A 220 32.36 -2.11 3.65
C ASN A 220 31.79 -3.52 3.90
N ASP A 221 30.80 -3.68 4.79
CA ASP A 221 30.19 -4.99 5.12
C ASP A 221 29.05 -5.35 4.17
N LEU A 222 28.90 -4.61 3.08
CA LEU A 222 27.88 -4.82 2.06
C LEU A 222 28.27 -5.98 1.12
N ASP A 223 27.43 -6.99 1.02
CA ASP A 223 27.44 -7.93 -0.10
C ASP A 223 26.69 -7.33 -1.29
N VAL A 224 27.45 -6.76 -2.24
CA VAL A 224 26.91 -6.09 -3.44
C VAL A 224 26.11 -7.07 -4.31
N ASP A 225 26.54 -8.31 -4.44
CA ASP A 225 25.86 -9.32 -5.25
C ASP A 225 24.52 -9.70 -4.61
N GLU A 226 24.49 -9.85 -3.29
CA GLU A 226 23.27 -10.07 -2.55
C GLU A 226 22.32 -8.86 -2.67
N ALA A 227 22.81 -7.64 -2.51
CA ALA A 227 22.00 -6.42 -2.66
C ALA A 227 21.43 -6.27 -4.07
N CYS A 228 22.22 -6.54 -5.11
CA CYS A 228 21.76 -6.60 -6.49
C CYS A 228 20.71 -7.71 -6.70
N ARG A 229 20.83 -8.84 -6.03
CA ARG A 229 19.82 -9.90 -6.02
C ARG A 229 18.50 -9.41 -5.43
N PHE A 230 18.53 -8.66 -4.32
CA PHE A 230 17.36 -8.07 -3.69
C PHE A 230 16.67 -7.06 -4.63
N LEU A 231 17.42 -6.18 -5.30
CA LEU A 231 16.88 -5.26 -6.31
C LEU A 231 16.19 -6.03 -7.45
N LYS A 232 16.80 -7.09 -7.96
CA LYS A 232 16.20 -7.95 -9.00
C LYS A 232 14.91 -8.62 -8.52
N ILE A 233 14.83 -9.04 -7.25
CA ILE A 233 13.60 -9.58 -6.65
C ILE A 233 12.53 -8.48 -6.58
N GLY A 234 12.88 -7.24 -6.22
CA GLY A 234 12.00 -6.09 -6.26
C GLY A 234 11.39 -5.89 -7.66
N LEU A 235 12.24 -5.91 -8.71
CA LEU A 235 11.80 -5.84 -10.10
C LEU A 235 10.90 -7.01 -10.52
N LEU A 236 11.15 -8.22 -10.03
CA LEU A 236 10.25 -9.37 -10.25
C LEU A 236 8.89 -9.19 -9.59
N CYS A 237 8.83 -8.57 -8.41
CA CYS A 237 7.59 -8.31 -7.70
C CYS A 237 6.76 -7.20 -8.36
N THR A 238 7.40 -6.25 -9.07
CA THR A 238 6.75 -5.11 -9.71
C THR A 238 6.42 -5.31 -11.19
N GLN A 239 6.51 -6.56 -11.71
CA GLN A 239 6.16 -6.87 -13.10
C GLN A 239 4.76 -6.38 -13.47
N ASP A 240 4.57 -5.85 -14.68
CA ASP A 240 3.27 -5.42 -15.18
C ASP A 240 2.28 -6.59 -15.20
N ALA A 241 2.63 -7.68 -15.82
CA ALA A 241 1.79 -8.89 -15.83
C ALA A 241 1.75 -9.54 -14.45
N MET A 242 0.60 -9.51 -13.77
CA MET A 242 0.37 -10.13 -12.44
C MET A 242 0.86 -11.59 -12.36
N ALA A 243 0.64 -12.38 -13.41
CA ALA A 243 1.03 -13.79 -13.45
C ALA A 243 2.55 -14.00 -13.34
N ARG A 244 3.35 -13.00 -13.68
CA ARG A 244 4.82 -13.05 -13.59
C ARG A 244 5.34 -12.75 -12.19
N ARG A 245 4.56 -12.03 -11.36
CA ARG A 245 4.93 -11.77 -9.97
C ARG A 245 4.90 -13.06 -9.17
N PRO A 246 5.99 -13.43 -8.46
CA PRO A 246 6.01 -14.63 -7.62
C PRO A 246 4.97 -14.55 -6.50
N ASN A 247 4.63 -15.66 -5.83
CA ASN A 247 3.94 -15.63 -4.55
C ASN A 247 4.93 -15.31 -3.41
N MET A 248 4.42 -14.89 -2.23
CA MET A 248 5.29 -14.38 -1.16
C MET A 248 6.16 -15.47 -0.53
N SER A 249 5.72 -16.70 -0.40
CA SER A 249 6.57 -17.80 0.06
C SER A 249 7.75 -18.06 -0.91
N THR A 250 7.52 -17.89 -2.22
CA THR A 250 8.60 -17.94 -3.20
C THR A 250 9.56 -16.74 -3.04
N VAL A 251 9.04 -15.54 -2.78
CA VAL A 251 9.86 -14.34 -2.52
C VAL A 251 10.74 -14.56 -1.28
N VAL A 252 10.18 -15.06 -0.19
CA VAL A 252 10.96 -15.41 1.02
C VAL A 252 12.12 -16.32 0.66
N ARG A 253 11.87 -17.42 -0.06
CA ARG A 253 12.92 -18.37 -0.47
C ARG A 253 13.98 -17.78 -1.41
N MET A 254 13.60 -16.78 -2.22
CA MET A 254 14.55 -16.04 -3.06
C MET A 254 15.42 -15.10 -2.22
N LEU A 255 14.84 -14.41 -1.23
CA LEU A 255 15.56 -13.52 -0.33
C LEU A 255 16.52 -14.28 0.58
N THR A 256 16.12 -15.46 1.08
CA THR A 256 16.97 -16.32 1.92
C THR A 256 18.04 -17.12 1.14
N GLY A 257 18.04 -17.02 -0.19
CA GLY A 257 18.99 -17.76 -1.04
C GLY A 257 18.62 -19.21 -1.29
N GLU A 258 17.51 -19.72 -0.73
CA GLU A 258 17.04 -21.10 -0.93
C GLU A 258 16.52 -21.38 -2.34
N LYS A 259 16.17 -20.33 -3.08
CA LYS A 259 15.66 -20.44 -4.44
C LYS A 259 16.34 -19.44 -5.36
N HIS A 260 16.98 -19.95 -6.39
CA HIS A 260 17.49 -19.15 -7.50
C HIS A 260 16.38 -18.86 -8.52
N PHE A 261 16.52 -17.75 -9.23
CA PHE A 261 15.62 -17.37 -10.33
C PHE A 261 16.41 -16.94 -11.56
N SER A 262 15.84 -17.20 -12.73
CA SER A 262 16.43 -16.74 -13.99
C SER A 262 16.18 -15.27 -14.20
N VAL A 263 17.23 -14.52 -14.47
CA VAL A 263 17.20 -13.07 -14.77
C VAL A 263 16.36 -12.79 -16.03
N HIS A 264 16.33 -13.70 -16.99
CA HIS A 264 15.52 -13.59 -18.22
C HIS A 264 13.99 -13.52 -17.99
N ARG A 265 13.54 -13.72 -16.74
CA ARG A 265 12.11 -13.55 -16.37
C ARG A 265 11.75 -12.11 -16.02
N ILE A 266 12.73 -11.22 -15.83
CA ILE A 266 12.48 -9.83 -15.48
C ILE A 266 12.15 -9.06 -16.78
N THR A 267 10.95 -8.45 -16.82
CA THR A 267 10.52 -7.56 -17.89
C THR A 267 10.21 -6.20 -17.30
N ARG A 268 10.00 -5.19 -18.13
CA ARG A 268 9.72 -3.83 -17.70
C ARG A 268 8.60 -3.82 -16.65
N PRO A 269 8.80 -3.19 -15.48
CA PRO A 269 7.75 -3.01 -14.49
C PRO A 269 6.64 -2.09 -15.03
N ALA A 270 5.47 -2.16 -14.41
CA ALA A 270 4.46 -1.13 -14.61
C ALA A 270 4.88 0.14 -13.90
N MET A 271 4.98 1.24 -14.61
CA MET A 271 5.43 2.53 -14.11
C MET A 271 4.26 3.42 -13.70
N ILE A 272 4.45 4.28 -12.69
CA ILE A 272 3.43 5.25 -12.27
C ILE A 272 3.16 6.27 -13.38
N THR A 273 4.19 6.68 -14.12
CA THR A 273 4.09 7.59 -15.27
C THR A 273 3.17 7.06 -16.34
N ASP A 274 3.17 5.76 -16.61
CA ASP A 274 2.26 5.12 -17.57
C ASP A 274 0.77 5.33 -17.19
N PHE A 275 0.45 5.65 -15.92
CA PHE A 275 -0.91 5.88 -15.42
C PHE A 275 -1.31 7.35 -15.28
N ALA A 276 -0.35 8.25 -15.12
CA ALA A 276 -0.61 9.69 -15.08
C ALA A 276 -1.23 10.15 -16.41
N ASP A 277 -0.71 9.66 -17.53
CA ASP A 277 -1.18 9.97 -18.88
C ASP A 277 -2.59 9.41 -19.15
N LEU A 278 -2.95 8.23 -18.61
CA LEU A 278 -4.28 7.64 -18.74
C LEU A 278 -5.36 8.45 -18.00
N LYS A 279 -5.06 9.04 -16.85
CA LYS A 279 -6.01 9.91 -16.12
C LYS A 279 -6.23 11.24 -16.82
N VAL A 280 -5.20 11.82 -17.43
CA VAL A 280 -5.30 13.05 -18.21
C VAL A 280 -6.14 12.81 -19.46
N SER A 281 -5.92 11.72 -20.17
CA SER A 281 -6.71 11.36 -21.37
C SER A 281 -8.17 11.07 -21.05
N SER A 282 -8.49 10.46 -19.89
CA SER A 282 -9.87 10.19 -19.49
C SER A 282 -10.63 11.43 -19.00
N SER A 283 -9.93 12.43 -18.45
CA SER A 283 -10.53 13.73 -18.09
C SER A 283 -10.82 14.57 -19.33
N GLN A 284 -9.93 14.57 -20.32
CA GLN A 284 -10.15 15.27 -21.60
C GLN A 284 -11.30 14.67 -22.43
N GLN A 285 -11.48 13.34 -22.40
CA GLN A 285 -12.63 12.70 -23.05
C GLN A 285 -13.94 13.05 -22.38
N LYS A 286 -14.01 13.15 -21.05
CA LYS A 286 -15.23 13.58 -20.34
C LYS A 286 -15.58 15.03 -20.59
N GLU A 287 -14.60 15.92 -20.70
CA GLU A 287 -14.84 17.33 -21.06
C GLU A 287 -15.32 17.47 -22.52
N ASN A 288 -14.80 16.70 -23.44
CA ASN A 288 -15.23 16.68 -24.84
C ASN A 288 -16.63 16.05 -25.05
N GLU A 289 -17.03 15.07 -24.23
CA GLU A 289 -18.39 14.52 -24.26
C GLU A 289 -19.40 15.48 -23.64
N THR A 290 -19.03 16.21 -22.57
CA THR A 290 -19.91 17.21 -21.95
C THR A 290 -20.11 18.43 -22.89
N THR A 291 -19.08 18.82 -23.63
CA THR A 291 -19.16 19.92 -24.61
C THR A 291 -19.94 19.55 -25.87
N ARG A 292 -19.92 18.29 -26.28
CA ARG A 292 -20.74 17.79 -27.40
C ARG A 292 -22.22 17.63 -27.05
N SER A 293 -22.54 17.33 -25.79
CA SER A 293 -23.92 17.19 -25.32
C SER A 293 -24.62 18.56 -25.11
N SER A 294 -23.88 19.65 -24.89
CA SER A 294 -24.43 20.99 -24.73
C SER A 294 -24.73 21.73 -26.03
N ASN A 295 -24.19 21.26 -27.18
CA ASN A 295 -24.40 21.90 -28.48
C ASN A 295 -25.55 21.31 -29.31
N MET A 296 -26.37 20.41 -28.75
CA MET A 296 -27.47 19.75 -29.48
C MET A 296 -28.88 20.05 -28.91
N ARG A 297 -29.03 21.15 -28.19
CA ARG A 297 -30.35 21.63 -27.77
C ARG A 297 -30.48 23.16 -27.94
N SER A 298 -30.69 23.58 -29.19
CA SER A 298 -31.33 24.84 -29.51
C SER A 298 -31.97 24.75 -30.88
N PHE A 299 -33.20 24.29 -30.93
CA PHE A 299 -34.16 24.66 -31.96
C PHE A 299 -35.53 24.75 -31.32
N SER A 300 -36.11 25.95 -31.49
CA SER A 300 -37.36 26.50 -31.07
C SER A 300 -38.60 25.73 -31.49
N THR A 301 -39.65 25.78 -30.66
CA THR A 301 -40.97 26.19 -31.14
C THR A 301 -41.81 26.75 -29.99
N THR A 302 -42.31 27.94 -30.22
CA THR A 302 -43.37 28.69 -29.54
C THR A 302 -44.71 27.91 -29.58
N ASP A 303 -45.49 27.89 -28.49
CA ASP A 303 -46.83 28.51 -28.41
C ASP A 303 -47.56 28.23 -27.09
N GLU A 304 -48.01 29.34 -26.49
CA GLU A 304 -49.24 29.67 -25.77
C GLU A 304 -49.99 28.63 -24.92
N THR A 305 -50.27 28.90 -23.67
CA THR A 305 -51.43 29.52 -23.06
C THR A 305 -51.51 29.22 -21.56
N GLU A 306 -51.84 30.21 -20.79
CA GLU A 306 -52.11 30.30 -19.35
C GLU A 306 -53.46 29.65 -18.95
N PRO A 307 -53.94 29.90 -17.69
CA PRO A 307 -53.64 29.27 -16.40
C PRO A 307 -54.91 28.69 -15.74
N PHE A 308 -54.81 27.97 -14.66
CA PHE A 308 -55.87 27.92 -13.65
C PHE A 308 -55.37 27.58 -12.25
N SER A 309 -55.84 28.39 -11.31
CA SER A 309 -55.65 28.42 -9.87
C SER A 309 -56.47 27.39 -9.11
N SER A 310 -56.01 27.04 -7.91
CA SER A 310 -56.68 27.03 -6.59
C SER A 310 -56.13 25.92 -5.69
N SER A 311 -55.48 26.32 -4.63
CA SER A 311 -55.91 26.33 -3.22
C SER A 311 -56.41 24.97 -2.67
N GLU A 312 -55.71 24.45 -1.69
CA GLU A 312 -56.15 24.26 -0.30
C GLU A 312 -55.18 23.40 0.56
N THR A 313 -54.76 23.94 1.67
CA THR A 313 -54.21 23.32 2.87
C THR A 313 -55.34 23.00 3.86
N PRO A 314 -55.14 22.49 5.08
CA PRO A 314 -54.38 21.35 5.58
C PRO A 314 -55.22 20.44 6.50
N THR A 315 -54.75 19.33 6.99
CA THR A 315 -55.14 18.85 8.34
C THR A 315 -54.08 17.90 8.98
N GLN A 316 -53.71 18.27 10.18
CA GLN A 316 -53.08 17.45 11.21
C GLN A 316 -53.98 16.29 11.60
N THR A 317 -53.46 15.14 12.03
CA THR A 317 -53.77 14.52 13.29
C THR A 317 -52.74 13.42 13.66
N SER A 318 -52.33 13.52 14.91
CA SER A 318 -51.58 12.59 15.77
C SER A 318 -52.13 11.14 15.82
N ILE A 319 -51.30 10.16 15.93
CA ILE A 319 -51.15 9.26 17.10
C ILE A 319 -49.75 8.73 17.09
#